data_6a887dace8bfd724e7e23788ad37412e
#
_entry.id   6a887dace8bfd724e7e23788ad37412e
#
_cell.length_a   1.000
_cell.length_b   1.000
_cell.length_c   1.000
_cell.angle_alpha   90.00
_cell.angle_beta   90.00
_cell.angle_gamma   90.00
#
_symmetry.space_group_name_H-M   'P 1'
#
loop_
_entity.id
_entity.type
_entity.pdbx_description
1 polymer ?
#
loop_
_entity_poly.entity_id
_entity_poly.type
_entity_poly.pdbx_seq_one_letter_code
_entity_poly.pdbx_strand_id
1 'polypeptide(L)'
;MIFDLGDKSKFVPYGTNGEKNCLNICKAILKKHGLNSFGSSANVYQLMIEENGELKQNGDNIHETYTQAIQCIDEHLKAGRPIIAGVNYQLGKKINEGVTDHFVVIYGKGYDENLKCNYYTYYETGRTDINEGYNNHVNKFIYDPNVPALYNPQSNHTSKKRYDVTQIRPNI
;
A
#
# COMPACT_ATOMS: atom_id res chain seq x y z
N MET A 1 1.91 -17.24 -7.51
CA MET A 1 0.62 -17.44 -6.85
C MET A 1 -0.18 -16.15 -6.97
N ILE A 2 -1.45 -16.25 -7.34
CA ILE A 2 -2.33 -15.10 -7.59
C ILE A 2 -3.39 -15.08 -6.49
N PHE A 3 -3.65 -13.89 -5.94
CA PHE A 3 -4.72 -13.66 -4.96
C PHE A 3 -5.56 -12.47 -5.39
N ASP A 4 -6.85 -12.54 -5.17
CA ASP A 4 -7.74 -11.40 -5.37
C ASP A 4 -8.84 -11.41 -4.30
N LEU A 5 -8.69 -10.57 -3.30
CA LEU A 5 -9.69 -10.32 -2.26
C LEU A 5 -10.53 -9.08 -2.59
N GLY A 6 -10.29 -8.45 -3.74
CA GLY A 6 -10.93 -7.21 -4.14
C GLY A 6 -12.44 -7.35 -4.27
N ASP A 7 -13.15 -6.38 -3.71
CA ASP A 7 -14.60 -6.30 -3.74
C ASP A 7 -14.99 -4.83 -3.75
N LYS A 8 -15.59 -4.41 -4.86
CA LYS A 8 -16.04 -3.03 -5.08
C LYS A 8 -16.95 -2.55 -3.96
N SER A 9 -17.79 -3.42 -3.42
CA SER A 9 -18.74 -3.10 -2.35
C SER A 9 -18.06 -2.80 -1.00
N LYS A 10 -16.81 -3.18 -0.85
CA LYS A 10 -16.02 -2.99 0.39
C LYS A 10 -15.14 -1.75 0.34
N PHE A 11 -15.09 -1.07 -0.81
CA PHE A 11 -14.40 0.21 -0.92
C PHE A 11 -15.15 1.28 -0.13
N VAL A 12 -14.41 2.14 0.55
CA VAL A 12 -14.92 3.32 1.26
C VAL A 12 -14.35 4.56 0.58
N PRO A 13 -15.19 5.35 -0.11
CA PRO A 13 -14.74 6.56 -0.79
C PRO A 13 -14.20 7.62 0.18
N TYR A 14 -13.22 8.37 -0.28
CA TYR A 14 -12.73 9.55 0.43
C TYR A 14 -13.88 10.50 0.73
N GLY A 15 -13.97 10.97 1.96
CA GLY A 15 -15.02 11.88 2.40
C GLY A 15 -16.32 11.22 2.87
N THR A 16 -16.42 9.89 2.85
CA THR A 16 -17.60 9.17 3.37
C THR A 16 -17.86 9.57 4.83
N ASN A 17 -19.07 10.03 5.11
CA ASN A 17 -19.46 10.57 6.44
C ASN A 17 -18.50 11.66 6.95
N GLY A 18 -17.90 12.43 6.04
CA GLY A 18 -16.95 13.48 6.38
C GLY A 18 -15.54 13.01 6.68
N GLU A 19 -15.25 11.69 6.57
CA GLU A 19 -13.93 11.16 6.87
C GLU A 19 -12.95 11.48 5.76
N LYS A 20 -11.88 12.22 6.10
CA LYS A 20 -10.82 12.63 5.18
C LYS A 20 -9.45 12.11 5.60
N ASN A 21 -9.38 11.35 6.69
CA ASN A 21 -8.15 10.71 7.14
C ASN A 21 -8.01 9.37 6.41
N CYS A 22 -7.02 9.25 5.55
CA CYS A 22 -6.80 8.05 4.72
C CYS A 22 -6.57 6.79 5.56
N LEU A 23 -5.92 6.90 6.72
CA LEU A 23 -5.72 5.74 7.60
C LEU A 23 -7.05 5.25 8.19
N ASN A 24 -7.93 6.16 8.58
CA ASN A 24 -9.26 5.80 9.07
C ASN A 24 -10.11 5.16 7.96
N ILE A 25 -9.98 5.65 6.73
CA ILE A 25 -10.64 5.06 5.56
C ILE A 25 -10.11 3.64 5.32
N CYS A 26 -8.79 3.42 5.40
CA CYS A 26 -8.18 2.08 5.33
C CYS A 26 -8.78 1.14 6.37
N LYS A 27 -8.87 1.58 7.63
CA LYS A 27 -9.46 0.79 8.72
C LYS A 27 -10.92 0.45 8.45
N ALA A 28 -11.69 1.38 7.90
CA ALA A 28 -13.08 1.16 7.52
C ALA A 28 -13.19 0.09 6.41
N ILE A 29 -12.29 0.11 5.43
CA ILE A 29 -12.23 -0.92 4.38
C ILE A 29 -11.91 -2.29 4.99
N LEU A 30 -10.90 -2.37 5.85
CA LEU A 30 -10.55 -3.63 6.52
C LEU A 30 -11.71 -4.17 7.33
N LYS A 31 -12.45 -3.29 8.01
CA LYS A 31 -13.65 -3.68 8.76
C LYS A 31 -14.74 -4.25 7.86
N LYS A 32 -14.94 -3.68 6.68
CA LYS A 32 -15.86 -4.24 5.68
C LYS A 32 -15.43 -5.61 5.17
N HIS A 33 -14.14 -5.89 5.18
CA HIS A 33 -13.58 -7.22 4.92
C HIS A 33 -13.70 -8.19 6.11
N GLY A 34 -14.34 -7.78 7.20
CA GLY A 34 -14.57 -8.62 8.38
C GLY A 34 -13.39 -8.64 9.35
N LEU A 35 -12.44 -7.74 9.23
CA LEU A 35 -11.26 -7.70 10.10
C LEU A 35 -11.50 -6.83 11.34
N ASN A 36 -10.97 -7.28 12.48
CA ASN A 36 -11.01 -6.56 13.75
C ASN A 36 -9.65 -5.99 14.16
N SER A 37 -8.57 -6.43 13.50
CA SER A 37 -7.22 -5.93 13.68
C SER A 37 -6.79 -5.24 12.39
N PHE A 38 -6.24 -4.02 12.51
CA PHE A 38 -5.98 -3.17 11.35
C PHE A 38 -4.50 -2.86 11.14
N GLY A 39 -3.64 -3.31 12.07
CA GLY A 39 -2.23 -2.94 12.07
C GLY A 39 -1.97 -1.67 12.85
N SER A 40 -0.73 -1.50 13.32
CA SER A 40 -0.32 -0.34 14.11
C SER A 40 1.03 0.20 13.64
N SER A 41 1.33 1.43 14.03
CA SER A 41 2.64 2.04 13.75
C SER A 41 3.78 1.40 14.56
N ALA A 42 3.45 0.68 15.63
CA ALA A 42 4.44 0.03 16.48
C ALA A 42 5.02 -1.26 15.88
N ASN A 43 4.36 -1.83 14.89
CA ASN A 43 4.75 -3.10 14.29
C ASN A 43 4.66 -3.01 12.77
N VAL A 44 5.57 -2.26 12.17
CA VAL A 44 5.61 -2.04 10.72
C VAL A 44 6.88 -2.64 10.12
N TYR A 45 6.78 -3.05 8.86
CA TYR A 45 7.96 -3.21 8.03
C TYR A 45 8.23 -1.86 7.37
N GLN A 46 9.24 -1.15 7.86
CA GLN A 46 9.66 0.14 7.31
C GLN A 46 10.62 -0.10 6.15
N LEU A 47 10.14 0.13 4.93
CA LEU A 47 10.89 -0.14 3.70
C LEU A 47 11.78 1.03 3.29
N MET A 48 11.28 2.25 3.50
CA MET A 48 11.98 3.45 3.07
C MET A 48 12.01 4.50 4.16
N ILE A 49 13.02 5.35 4.11
CA ILE A 49 13.21 6.51 4.99
C ILE A 49 13.60 7.73 4.17
N GLU A 50 13.49 8.91 4.75
CA GLU A 50 14.06 10.13 4.20
C GLU A 50 15.42 10.37 4.84
N GLU A 51 16.43 10.65 4.02
CA GLU A 51 17.76 11.01 4.47
C GLU A 51 18.30 12.11 3.57
N ASN A 52 18.67 13.26 4.16
CA ASN A 52 19.18 14.43 3.44
C ASN A 52 18.26 14.91 2.31
N GLY A 53 16.94 14.88 2.53
CA GLY A 53 15.95 15.30 1.53
C GLY A 53 15.69 14.29 0.43
N GLU A 54 16.24 13.08 0.52
CA GLU A 54 16.06 12.01 -0.47
C GLU A 54 15.38 10.81 0.14
N LEU A 55 14.56 10.13 -0.68
CA LEU A 55 13.92 8.88 -0.32
C LEU A 55 14.91 7.73 -0.55
N LYS A 56 15.16 6.94 0.48
CA LYS A 56 16.09 5.81 0.45
C LYS A 56 15.50 4.55 1.04
N GLN A 57 15.99 3.38 0.61
CA GLN A 57 15.71 2.13 1.30
C GLN A 57 16.26 2.18 2.73
N ASN A 58 15.51 1.57 3.65
CA ASN A 58 15.83 1.61 5.07
C ASN A 58 16.88 0.57 5.46
N GLY A 59 17.99 1.04 6.06
CA GLY A 59 19.02 0.20 6.66
C GLY A 59 19.98 -0.44 5.67
N ASP A 60 20.78 -1.40 6.18
CA ASP A 60 21.84 -2.06 5.43
C ASP A 60 21.37 -3.35 4.74
N ASN A 61 20.36 -4.02 5.29
CA ASN A 61 19.81 -5.28 4.77
C ASN A 61 18.52 -5.05 3.98
N ILE A 62 18.57 -4.18 2.97
CA ILE A 62 17.39 -3.77 2.22
C ILE A 62 16.68 -4.93 1.54
N HIS A 63 17.41 -5.87 0.94
CA HIS A 63 16.83 -7.03 0.27
C HIS A 63 16.09 -7.94 1.26
N GLU A 64 16.66 -8.17 2.43
CA GLU A 64 16.01 -8.96 3.48
C GLU A 64 14.74 -8.28 3.98
N THR A 65 14.78 -6.97 4.24
CA THR A 65 13.64 -6.20 4.70
C THR A 65 12.49 -6.25 3.69
N TYR A 66 12.77 -6.06 2.41
CA TYR A 66 11.76 -6.15 1.37
C TYR A 66 11.23 -7.58 1.22
N THR A 67 12.10 -8.58 1.28
CA THR A 67 11.68 -10.00 1.22
C THR A 67 10.71 -10.33 2.36
N GLN A 68 11.02 -9.89 3.57
CA GLN A 68 10.14 -10.10 4.72
C GLN A 68 8.81 -9.36 4.59
N ALA A 69 8.82 -8.14 4.09
CA ALA A 69 7.60 -7.37 3.87
C ALA A 69 6.71 -8.02 2.80
N ILE A 70 7.30 -8.47 1.70
CA ILE A 70 6.59 -9.17 0.63
C ILE A 70 6.00 -10.49 1.15
N GLN A 71 6.77 -11.26 1.91
CA GLN A 71 6.29 -12.48 2.54
C GLN A 71 5.09 -12.18 3.47
N CYS A 72 5.18 -11.11 4.24
CA CYS A 72 4.08 -10.67 5.11
C CYS A 72 2.81 -10.36 4.30
N ILE A 73 2.93 -9.62 3.21
CA ILE A 73 1.79 -9.32 2.32
C ILE A 73 1.20 -10.64 1.78
N ASP A 74 2.04 -11.52 1.27
CA ASP A 74 1.59 -12.79 0.68
C ASP A 74 0.87 -13.67 1.70
N GLU A 75 1.38 -13.76 2.92
CA GLU A 75 0.75 -14.51 4.01
C GLU A 75 -0.60 -13.91 4.41
N HIS A 76 -0.71 -12.58 4.45
CA HIS A 76 -1.98 -11.89 4.72
C HIS A 76 -3.01 -12.19 3.64
N LEU A 77 -2.64 -12.01 2.37
CA LEU A 77 -3.55 -12.27 1.25
C LEU A 77 -4.00 -13.73 1.21
N LYS A 78 -3.08 -14.67 1.45
CA LYS A 78 -3.39 -16.09 1.54
C LYS A 78 -4.38 -16.39 2.67
N ALA A 79 -4.30 -15.66 3.78
CA ALA A 79 -5.20 -15.79 4.92
C ALA A 79 -6.54 -15.05 4.74
N GLY A 80 -6.78 -14.42 3.58
CA GLY A 80 -7.98 -13.64 3.32
C GLY A 80 -7.98 -12.26 3.98
N ARG A 81 -6.81 -11.71 4.27
CA ARG A 81 -6.63 -10.47 5.03
C ARG A 81 -5.98 -9.40 4.17
N PRO A 82 -6.72 -8.42 3.63
CA PRO A 82 -6.11 -7.22 3.07
C PRO A 82 -5.24 -6.51 4.10
N ILE A 83 -4.27 -5.74 3.63
CA ILE A 83 -3.23 -5.16 4.49
C ILE A 83 -2.96 -3.71 4.13
N ILE A 84 -2.77 -2.86 5.15
CA ILE A 84 -2.48 -1.44 4.97
C ILE A 84 -1.03 -1.25 4.54
N ALA A 85 -0.83 -0.43 3.51
CA ALA A 85 0.45 0.03 3.04
C ALA A 85 0.53 1.55 3.12
N GLY A 86 1.64 2.06 3.64
CA GLY A 86 1.96 3.47 3.60
C GLY A 86 2.78 3.80 2.37
N VAL A 87 2.54 4.95 1.76
CA VAL A 87 3.22 5.39 0.55
C VAL A 87 3.76 6.81 0.69
N ASN A 88 4.81 7.10 -0.08
CA ASN A 88 5.30 8.44 -0.30
C ASN A 88 5.01 8.86 -1.73
N TYR A 89 4.53 10.10 -1.92
CA TYR A 89 4.36 10.71 -3.23
C TYR A 89 4.93 12.14 -3.29
N GLN A 90 5.37 12.69 -2.14
CA GLN A 90 6.02 13.99 -2.11
C GLN A 90 7.00 14.07 -0.94
N LEU A 91 8.20 14.54 -1.20
CA LEU A 91 9.22 14.74 -0.18
C LEU A 91 8.98 16.04 0.63
N GLY A 92 9.52 16.08 1.85
CA GLY A 92 9.48 17.27 2.71
C GLY A 92 8.33 17.34 3.69
N LYS A 93 7.35 16.45 3.62
CA LYS A 93 6.31 16.31 4.65
C LYS A 93 6.75 15.25 5.66
N LYS A 94 7.07 15.70 6.87
CA LYS A 94 7.51 14.81 7.96
C LYS A 94 6.32 14.33 8.78
N ILE A 95 5.58 13.36 8.25
CA ILE A 95 4.48 12.69 8.93
C ILE A 95 4.70 11.17 8.89
N ASN A 96 4.14 10.44 9.87
CA ASN A 96 4.17 8.98 9.91
C ASN A 96 5.56 8.40 9.61
N GLU A 97 6.46 8.49 10.58
CA GLU A 97 7.86 8.05 10.48
C GLU A 97 8.71 8.90 9.50
N GLY A 98 8.25 10.09 9.19
CA GLY A 98 9.01 11.09 8.42
C GLY A 98 8.91 10.95 6.91
N VAL A 99 8.21 9.95 6.39
CA VAL A 99 8.27 9.62 4.96
C VAL A 99 6.95 9.18 4.36
N THR A 100 5.97 8.79 5.19
CA THR A 100 4.68 8.29 4.71
C THR A 100 3.65 9.41 4.61
N ASP A 101 3.16 9.67 3.40
CA ASP A 101 2.21 10.76 3.13
C ASP A 101 0.76 10.29 3.05
N HIS A 102 0.56 9.01 2.74
CA HIS A 102 -0.76 8.47 2.41
C HIS A 102 -0.81 6.98 2.72
N PHE A 103 -2.00 6.46 2.99
CA PHE A 103 -2.22 5.05 3.26
C PHE A 103 -3.27 4.48 2.32
N VAL A 104 -3.00 3.27 1.83
CA VAL A 104 -3.89 2.49 0.96
C VAL A 104 -4.02 1.07 1.49
N VAL A 105 -4.94 0.28 0.92
CA VAL A 105 -5.16 -1.12 1.33
C VAL A 105 -4.85 -2.05 0.16
N ILE A 106 -3.85 -2.90 0.32
CA ILE A 106 -3.50 -3.95 -0.64
C ILE A 106 -4.51 -5.11 -0.47
N TYR A 107 -5.09 -5.57 -1.57
CA TYR A 107 -6.09 -6.64 -1.56
C TYR A 107 -5.78 -7.79 -2.51
N GLY A 108 -4.80 -7.66 -3.39
CA GLY A 108 -4.55 -8.70 -4.38
C GLY A 108 -3.12 -8.75 -4.86
N LYS A 109 -2.79 -9.81 -5.57
CA LYS A 109 -1.48 -10.07 -6.18
C LYS A 109 -1.67 -10.69 -7.54
N GLY A 110 -0.88 -10.27 -8.51
CA GLY A 110 -0.83 -10.85 -9.83
C GLY A 110 0.59 -10.85 -10.38
N TYR A 111 0.73 -11.34 -11.62
CA TYR A 111 1.99 -11.36 -12.35
C TYR A 111 1.86 -10.62 -13.67
N ASP A 112 2.79 -9.72 -13.95
CA ASP A 112 2.84 -8.98 -15.21
C ASP A 112 3.83 -9.67 -16.17
N GLU A 113 3.29 -10.25 -17.24
CA GLU A 113 4.09 -10.99 -18.24
C GLU A 113 5.05 -10.08 -19.01
N ASN A 114 4.68 -8.81 -19.21
CA ASN A 114 5.51 -7.87 -19.95
C ASN A 114 6.71 -7.40 -19.11
N LEU A 115 6.46 -7.06 -17.85
CA LEU A 115 7.49 -6.62 -16.92
C LEU A 115 8.22 -7.79 -16.24
N LYS A 116 7.67 -9.00 -16.35
CA LYS A 116 8.19 -10.22 -15.70
C LYS A 116 8.38 -10.03 -14.19
N CYS A 117 7.39 -9.45 -13.55
CA CYS A 117 7.40 -9.21 -12.11
C CYS A 117 6.01 -9.35 -11.51
N ASN A 118 5.97 -9.57 -10.20
CA ASN A 118 4.74 -9.57 -9.44
C ASN A 118 4.26 -8.12 -9.24
N TYR A 119 2.93 -7.96 -9.10
CA TYR A 119 2.32 -6.69 -8.71
C TYR A 119 1.28 -6.94 -7.63
N TYR A 120 0.94 -5.88 -6.89
CA TYR A 120 -0.04 -5.91 -5.81
C TYR A 120 -1.10 -4.86 -6.06
N THR A 121 -2.37 -5.28 -6.13
CA THR A 121 -3.49 -4.37 -6.33
C THR A 121 -3.95 -3.77 -5.00
N TYR A 122 -4.43 -2.52 -5.05
CA TYR A 122 -4.85 -1.82 -3.83
C TYR A 122 -6.08 -0.94 -4.07
N TYR A 123 -6.81 -0.68 -2.98
CA TYR A 123 -7.84 0.35 -2.94
C TYR A 123 -7.18 1.71 -2.77
N GLU A 124 -7.50 2.66 -3.67
CA GLU A 124 -7.02 4.03 -3.58
C GLU A 124 -7.96 4.85 -2.69
N THR A 125 -7.56 5.09 -1.47
CA THR A 125 -8.36 5.75 -0.45
C THR A 125 -8.45 7.28 -0.61
N GLY A 126 -7.69 7.85 -1.51
CA GLY A 126 -7.70 9.29 -1.82
C GLY A 126 -8.71 9.69 -2.88
N ARG A 127 -9.59 8.79 -3.31
CA ARG A 127 -10.57 9.07 -4.37
C ARG A 127 -11.99 8.97 -3.86
N THR A 128 -12.85 9.88 -4.34
CA THR A 128 -14.28 9.89 -4.05
C THR A 128 -15.07 8.96 -4.98
N ASP A 129 -14.62 8.80 -6.21
CA ASP A 129 -15.23 7.93 -7.20
C ASP A 129 -14.80 6.48 -6.98
N ILE A 130 -15.78 5.59 -6.83
CA ILE A 130 -15.53 4.16 -6.62
C ILE A 130 -14.78 3.50 -7.77
N ASN A 131 -15.01 3.95 -9.01
CA ASN A 131 -14.33 3.41 -10.19
C ASN A 131 -12.85 3.84 -10.26
N GLU A 132 -12.49 4.90 -9.56
CA GLU A 132 -11.11 5.36 -9.42
C GLU A 132 -10.44 4.73 -8.19
N GLY A 133 -11.18 4.60 -7.10
CA GLY A 133 -10.69 4.00 -5.86
C GLY A 133 -10.53 2.49 -5.95
N TYR A 134 -11.40 1.82 -6.69
CA TYR A 134 -11.30 0.39 -6.98
C TYR A 134 -11.07 0.19 -8.48
N ASN A 135 -9.80 0.19 -8.88
CA ASN A 135 -9.40 0.05 -10.29
C ASN A 135 -8.11 -0.78 -10.35
N ASN A 136 -8.26 -2.09 -10.62
CA ASN A 136 -7.15 -3.03 -10.61
C ASN A 136 -6.20 -2.90 -11.82
N HIS A 137 -6.53 -2.07 -12.80
CA HIS A 137 -5.65 -1.80 -13.94
C HIS A 137 -4.64 -0.69 -13.63
N VAL A 138 -5.01 0.26 -12.78
CA VAL A 138 -4.22 1.44 -12.45
C VAL A 138 -3.63 1.36 -11.05
N ASN A 139 -4.42 0.89 -10.07
CA ASN A 139 -4.05 0.85 -8.66
C ASN A 139 -3.27 -0.41 -8.34
N LYS A 140 -2.01 -0.45 -8.75
CA LYS A 140 -1.13 -1.60 -8.49
C LYS A 140 0.31 -1.16 -8.24
N PHE A 141 0.93 -1.84 -7.28
CA PHE A 141 2.35 -1.70 -6.99
C PHE A 141 3.13 -2.79 -7.70
N ILE A 142 4.12 -2.38 -8.47
CA ILE A 142 5.10 -3.29 -9.09
C ILE A 142 6.14 -3.63 -8.03
N TYR A 143 6.48 -4.92 -7.91
CA TYR A 143 7.59 -5.35 -7.07
C TYR A 143 8.80 -5.66 -7.94
N ASP A 144 9.86 -4.89 -7.76
CA ASP A 144 11.18 -5.15 -8.36
C ASP A 144 12.11 -5.65 -7.26
N PRO A 145 12.44 -6.97 -7.25
CA PRO A 145 13.33 -7.52 -6.22
C PRO A 145 14.79 -7.12 -6.36
N ASN A 146 15.20 -6.61 -7.51
CA ASN A 146 16.60 -6.30 -7.80
C ASN A 146 17.04 -4.95 -7.22
N VAL A 147 16.17 -3.96 -7.25
CA VAL A 147 16.46 -2.61 -6.73
C VAL A 147 16.69 -2.63 -5.21
N PRO A 148 15.90 -3.19 -4.27
CA PRO A 148 14.50 -3.56 -4.34
C PRO A 148 13.57 -2.34 -4.25
N ALA A 149 12.40 -2.48 -4.84
CA ALA A 149 11.37 -1.44 -4.83
C ALA A 149 9.96 -2.04 -4.92
N LEU A 150 9.02 -1.36 -4.28
CA LEU A 150 7.60 -1.64 -4.38
C LEU A 150 6.91 -0.30 -4.67
N TYR A 151 6.39 -0.13 -5.89
CA TYR A 151 6.00 1.20 -6.36
C TYR A 151 4.93 1.16 -7.43
N ASN A 152 4.21 2.28 -7.58
CA ASN A 152 3.36 2.56 -8.72
C ASN A 152 3.94 3.78 -9.45
N PRO A 153 4.39 3.65 -10.71
CA PRO A 153 5.06 4.75 -11.41
C PRO A 153 4.17 5.98 -11.64
N GLN A 154 2.87 5.76 -11.72
CA GLN A 154 1.88 6.84 -11.83
C GLN A 154 0.61 6.42 -11.10
N SER A 155 0.39 6.98 -9.91
CA SER A 155 -0.77 6.67 -9.10
C SER A 155 -2.05 7.27 -9.66
N ASN A 156 -3.18 6.74 -9.20
CA ASN A 156 -4.51 7.31 -9.48
C ASN A 156 -4.93 8.35 -8.41
N HIS A 157 -3.99 8.84 -7.63
CA HIS A 157 -4.19 9.98 -6.76
C HIS A 157 -4.45 11.22 -7.61
N THR A 158 -5.17 12.22 -7.08
CA THR A 158 -5.46 13.46 -7.81
C THR A 158 -4.21 14.17 -8.32
N SER A 159 -3.07 14.01 -7.63
CA SER A 159 -1.77 14.54 -8.05
C SER A 159 -1.14 13.80 -9.23
N LYS A 160 -1.58 12.55 -9.49
CA LYS A 160 -1.01 11.65 -10.52
C LYS A 160 0.48 11.36 -10.34
N LYS A 161 0.99 11.53 -9.14
CA LYS A 161 2.39 11.29 -8.83
C LYS A 161 2.69 9.81 -8.58
N ARG A 162 3.97 9.44 -8.70
CA ARG A 162 4.47 8.13 -8.33
C ARG A 162 4.22 7.86 -6.84
N TYR A 163 3.86 6.63 -6.52
CA TYR A 163 3.84 6.12 -5.16
C TYR A 163 5.04 5.19 -4.95
N ASP A 164 5.79 5.42 -3.89
CA ASP A 164 6.73 4.45 -3.34
C ASP A 164 6.17 3.92 -2.03
N VAL A 165 6.06 2.59 -1.91
CA VAL A 165 5.61 1.98 -0.65
C VAL A 165 6.72 2.14 0.38
N THR A 166 6.41 2.77 1.50
CA THR A 166 7.37 3.10 2.56
C THR A 166 7.25 2.19 3.76
N GLN A 167 6.05 1.67 4.01
CA GLN A 167 5.81 0.75 5.13
C GLN A 167 4.65 -0.19 4.86
N ILE A 168 4.71 -1.35 5.48
CA ILE A 168 3.64 -2.35 5.51
C ILE A 168 3.22 -2.55 6.96
N ARG A 169 1.92 -2.56 7.22
CA ARG A 169 1.34 -2.70 8.58
C ARG A 169 0.67 -4.05 8.77
N PRO A 170 1.37 -5.05 9.34
CA PRO A 170 0.76 -6.35 9.65
C PRO A 170 -0.46 -6.22 10.55
N ASN A 171 -1.46 -7.08 10.30
CA ASN A 171 -2.69 -7.12 11.11
C ASN A 171 -3.02 -8.53 11.60
N ILE A 172 -2.04 -9.41 11.54
CA ILE A 172 -2.08 -10.75 12.14
C ILE A 172 -1.16 -10.76 13.35
#